data_b2a05975ed86dcfac8a883afe8463793
#
_entry.id   b2a05975ed86dcfac8a883afe8463793
#
_cell.length_a   1.000
_cell.length_b   1.000
_cell.length_c   1.000
_cell.angle_alpha   90.00
_cell.angle_beta   90.00
_cell.angle_gamma   90.00
#
_symmetry.space_group_name_H-M   'P 1'
#
loop_
_entity.id
_entity.type
_entity.pdbx_description
1 polymer ?
#
loop_
_entity_poly.entity_id
_entity_poly.type
_entity_poly.pdbx_seq_one_letter_code
_entity_poly.pdbx_strand_id
1 'polypeptide(L)'
;MSTKNGSVGILVANRNQRKFVLKQYLQSKTMHLKLFCFTPSSINWRRKRIIGLHRSNGRWVVGYFPFPQVIYNRCYDTDPQLIERLGAAIGVNKCFNHINQFSKQEIYTNLSKWLSDYLPATAPFDKENAVQLLKTHKDLYLKPCYGHQGKGVVRVEMQASGEIHISRHYFSPEIIFQDTQQFQESIQAILGSTPYIMQEGIPIQQVDDRIFDIRALVQKSENGLWSVTNLVSRIASKGSFNTSIYDKACLSQEILNRLYPPYKANRIIRSIYDVSLRSAEIMDENPDYHLGEFSVDFALGNDEHTWIIELNGKPQKTLYDGIRKQSVVYMRPMQYAQYLCTH
;
A
#
# COMPACT_ATOMS: atom_id res chain seq x y z
N MET A 1 20.70 23.30 -24.92
CA MET A 1 20.33 21.89 -25.15
C MET A 1 18.82 21.78 -25.21
N SER A 2 18.26 21.36 -26.34
CA SER A 2 16.81 21.19 -26.51
C SER A 2 16.36 20.06 -25.57
N THR A 3 15.59 20.38 -24.51
CA THR A 3 14.98 19.39 -23.62
C THR A 3 13.99 18.58 -24.45
N LYS A 4 14.40 17.38 -24.90
CA LYS A 4 13.46 16.43 -25.50
C LYS A 4 12.35 16.17 -24.49
N ASN A 5 11.12 16.55 -24.85
CA ASN A 5 9.95 16.24 -24.03
C ASN A 5 9.85 14.73 -23.81
N GLY A 6 10.06 14.26 -22.59
CA GLY A 6 9.90 12.87 -22.24
C GLY A 6 8.45 12.39 -22.50
N SER A 7 8.28 11.14 -22.93
CA SER A 7 6.94 10.54 -23.10
C SER A 7 6.67 9.50 -22.01
N VAL A 8 5.57 9.66 -21.29
CA VAL A 8 5.16 8.78 -20.20
C VAL A 8 3.77 8.22 -20.46
N GLY A 9 3.67 6.90 -20.44
CA GLY A 9 2.40 6.19 -20.51
C GLY A 9 1.94 5.77 -19.12
N ILE A 10 0.70 6.12 -18.76
CA ILE A 10 0.09 5.65 -17.51
C ILE A 10 -0.80 4.46 -17.85
N LEU A 11 -0.41 3.28 -17.33
CA LEU A 11 -1.15 2.04 -17.53
C LEU A 11 -2.26 1.91 -16.49
N VAL A 12 -3.50 1.68 -16.95
CA VAL A 12 -4.68 1.45 -16.10
C VAL A 12 -5.44 0.21 -16.56
N ALA A 13 -6.25 -0.39 -15.69
CA ALA A 13 -6.94 -1.64 -15.96
C ALA A 13 -7.97 -1.52 -17.10
N ASN A 14 -8.76 -0.45 -17.11
CA ASN A 14 -9.85 -0.30 -18.09
C ASN A 14 -9.96 1.14 -18.63
N ARG A 15 -10.71 1.26 -19.74
CA ARG A 15 -10.85 2.53 -20.49
C ARG A 15 -11.54 3.63 -19.67
N ASN A 16 -12.43 3.28 -18.77
CA ASN A 16 -13.21 4.25 -17.99
C ASN A 16 -12.34 4.98 -16.97
N GLN A 17 -11.28 4.35 -16.48
CA GLN A 17 -10.33 4.95 -15.53
C GLN A 17 -9.42 6.00 -16.16
N ARG A 18 -9.17 5.94 -17.49
CA ARG A 18 -8.15 6.75 -18.16
C ARG A 18 -8.30 8.25 -17.92
N LYS A 19 -9.52 8.79 -18.08
CA LYS A 19 -9.77 10.23 -17.95
C LYS A 19 -9.57 10.70 -16.50
N PHE A 20 -10.10 9.95 -15.54
CA PHE A 20 -9.98 10.25 -14.11
C PHE A 20 -8.52 10.23 -13.67
N VAL A 21 -7.81 9.14 -13.95
CA VAL A 21 -6.40 8.99 -13.56
C VAL A 21 -5.52 10.05 -14.24
N LEU A 22 -5.64 10.22 -15.56
CA LEU A 22 -4.79 11.17 -16.27
C LEU A 22 -5.01 12.62 -15.80
N LYS A 23 -6.26 13.00 -15.46
CA LYS A 23 -6.58 14.34 -14.94
C LYS A 23 -5.78 14.68 -13.67
N GLN A 24 -5.56 13.71 -12.80
CA GLN A 24 -4.83 13.90 -11.54
C GLN A 24 -3.35 14.27 -11.78
N TYR A 25 -2.71 13.65 -12.78
CA TYR A 25 -1.29 13.88 -13.09
C TYR A 25 -1.02 15.07 -14.01
N LEU A 26 -2.02 15.55 -14.75
CA LEU A 26 -1.90 16.73 -15.60
C LEU A 26 -1.85 18.06 -14.82
N GLN A 27 -2.12 18.03 -13.53
CA GLN A 27 -2.07 19.24 -12.67
C GLN A 27 -0.64 19.72 -12.42
N SER A 28 0.36 18.91 -12.66
CA SER A 28 1.79 19.26 -12.55
C SER A 28 2.24 20.11 -13.75
N LYS A 29 2.00 21.42 -13.69
CA LYS A 29 2.30 22.37 -14.79
C LYS A 29 3.79 22.56 -15.11
N THR A 30 4.69 22.05 -14.28
CA THR A 30 6.14 22.34 -14.36
C THR A 30 6.95 21.29 -15.13
N MET A 31 6.33 20.20 -15.60
CA MET A 31 7.05 19.13 -16.26
C MET A 31 6.77 19.11 -17.78
N HIS A 32 7.84 19.09 -18.56
CA HIS A 32 7.79 18.95 -20.03
C HIS A 32 7.61 17.47 -20.44
N LEU A 33 6.50 16.83 -19.93
CA LEU A 33 6.19 15.44 -20.23
C LEU A 33 4.97 15.34 -21.15
N LYS A 34 5.08 14.51 -22.18
CA LYS A 34 3.92 14.07 -22.98
C LYS A 34 3.24 12.90 -22.26
N LEU A 35 2.14 13.16 -21.58
CA LEU A 35 1.39 12.16 -20.83
C LEU A 35 0.23 11.61 -21.67
N PHE A 36 0.08 10.29 -21.65
CA PHE A 36 -1.12 9.61 -22.12
C PHE A 36 -1.46 8.42 -21.24
N CYS A 37 -2.74 8.06 -21.18
CA CYS A 37 -3.23 6.95 -20.38
C CYS A 37 -3.78 5.84 -21.29
N PHE A 38 -3.40 4.61 -21.03
CA PHE A 38 -3.73 3.47 -21.86
C PHE A 38 -4.07 2.21 -21.05
N THR A 39 -4.58 1.18 -21.71
CA THR A 39 -4.93 -0.11 -21.10
C THR A 39 -4.13 -1.24 -21.77
N PRO A 40 -3.99 -2.42 -21.16
CA PRO A 40 -3.33 -3.58 -21.78
C PRO A 40 -3.86 -3.88 -23.18
N SER A 41 -5.19 -3.86 -23.35
CA SER A 41 -5.85 -4.11 -24.64
C SER A 41 -5.62 -3.04 -25.71
N SER A 42 -5.04 -1.90 -25.34
CA SER A 42 -4.74 -0.79 -26.25
C SER A 42 -3.39 -0.92 -26.97
N ILE A 43 -2.60 -1.96 -26.67
CA ILE A 43 -1.26 -2.15 -27.19
C ILE A 43 -1.30 -2.93 -28.50
N ASN A 44 -0.81 -2.34 -29.56
CA ASN A 44 -0.57 -3.04 -30.81
C ASN A 44 0.93 -3.41 -30.93
N TRP A 45 1.26 -4.62 -30.53
CA TRP A 45 2.62 -5.14 -30.48
C TRP A 45 3.27 -5.21 -31.87
N ARG A 46 2.49 -5.63 -32.90
CA ARG A 46 3.00 -5.76 -34.29
C ARG A 46 3.44 -4.42 -34.87
N ARG A 47 2.64 -3.37 -34.62
CA ARG A 47 2.91 -2.01 -35.12
C ARG A 47 3.73 -1.16 -34.15
N LYS A 48 4.08 -1.68 -32.98
CA LYS A 48 4.74 -0.96 -31.87
C LYS A 48 4.04 0.37 -31.55
N ARG A 49 2.70 0.34 -31.43
CA ARG A 49 1.85 1.51 -31.19
C ARG A 49 0.88 1.25 -30.04
N ILE A 50 0.53 2.30 -29.35
CA ILE A 50 -0.44 2.28 -28.25
C ILE A 50 -1.56 3.27 -28.57
N ILE A 51 -2.81 2.84 -28.36
CA ILE A 51 -3.98 3.72 -28.41
C ILE A 51 -4.17 4.30 -27.01
N GLY A 52 -3.91 5.60 -26.85
CA GLY A 52 -3.94 6.28 -25.56
C GLY A 52 -4.87 7.48 -25.54
N LEU A 53 -5.41 7.79 -24.35
CA LEU A 53 -6.14 9.03 -24.09
C LEU A 53 -5.13 10.10 -23.63
N HIS A 54 -5.19 11.28 -24.23
CA HIS A 54 -4.38 12.42 -23.81
C HIS A 54 -5.19 13.71 -23.83
N ARG A 55 -4.62 14.80 -23.32
CA ARG A 55 -5.22 16.13 -23.40
C ARG A 55 -4.47 16.96 -24.46
N SER A 56 -5.20 17.48 -25.44
CA SER A 56 -4.68 18.36 -26.49
C SER A 56 -5.58 19.57 -26.63
N ASN A 57 -5.01 20.78 -26.59
CA ASN A 57 -5.74 22.05 -26.68
C ASN A 57 -7.00 22.11 -25.78
N GLY A 58 -6.85 21.66 -24.52
CA GLY A 58 -7.95 21.64 -23.55
C GLY A 58 -8.95 20.51 -23.72
N ARG A 59 -8.92 19.73 -24.82
CA ARG A 59 -9.84 18.62 -25.12
C ARG A 59 -9.23 17.24 -24.84
N TRP A 60 -10.08 16.29 -24.51
CA TRP A 60 -9.70 14.88 -24.37
C TRP A 60 -9.71 14.21 -25.73
N VAL A 61 -8.58 13.67 -26.15
CA VAL A 61 -8.39 13.06 -27.48
C VAL A 61 -7.82 11.67 -27.33
N VAL A 62 -8.32 10.74 -28.11
CA VAL A 62 -7.74 9.40 -28.27
C VAL A 62 -6.81 9.46 -29.48
N GLY A 63 -5.55 9.07 -29.29
CA GLY A 63 -4.52 9.11 -30.33
C GLY A 63 -3.67 7.86 -30.36
N TYR A 64 -2.85 7.75 -31.41
CA TYR A 64 -1.86 6.70 -31.59
C TYR A 64 -0.50 7.21 -31.14
N PHE A 65 0.12 6.49 -30.22
CA PHE A 65 1.44 6.82 -29.66
C PHE A 65 2.46 5.74 -30.01
N PRO A 66 3.73 6.06 -30.25
CA PRO A 66 4.79 5.08 -30.13
C PRO A 66 4.85 4.56 -28.70
N PHE A 67 5.61 3.52 -28.45
CA PHE A 67 5.89 3.10 -27.08
C PHE A 67 6.56 4.26 -26.33
N PRO A 68 6.10 4.55 -25.08
CA PRO A 68 6.64 5.66 -24.29
C PRO A 68 8.05 5.32 -23.79
N GLN A 69 8.78 6.33 -23.39
CA GLN A 69 10.10 6.15 -22.75
C GLN A 69 9.97 5.54 -21.35
N VAL A 70 8.86 5.84 -20.65
CA VAL A 70 8.61 5.34 -19.30
C VAL A 70 7.14 4.97 -19.17
N ILE A 71 6.86 3.89 -18.44
CA ILE A 71 5.51 3.48 -18.06
C ILE A 71 5.36 3.56 -16.54
N TYR A 72 4.33 4.29 -16.12
CA TYR A 72 3.86 4.27 -14.74
C TYR A 72 2.66 3.34 -14.63
N ASN A 73 2.83 2.22 -13.91
CA ASN A 73 1.80 1.21 -13.79
C ASN A 73 0.84 1.53 -12.62
N ARG A 74 -0.39 1.89 -12.97
CA ARG A 74 -1.53 2.08 -12.05
C ARG A 74 -2.59 0.98 -12.18
N CYS A 75 -2.33 -0.06 -12.96
CA CYS A 75 -3.19 -1.23 -13.08
C CYS A 75 -2.98 -2.17 -11.88
N TYR A 76 -4.05 -2.51 -11.17
CA TYR A 76 -3.96 -3.39 -10.00
C TYR A 76 -3.80 -4.87 -10.36
N ASP A 77 -4.33 -5.29 -11.51
CA ASP A 77 -4.33 -6.70 -11.97
C ASP A 77 -3.52 -6.81 -13.26
N THR A 78 -2.25 -6.39 -13.21
CA THR A 78 -1.35 -6.46 -14.37
C THR A 78 -0.80 -7.88 -14.48
N ASP A 79 -0.93 -8.48 -15.65
CA ASP A 79 -0.25 -9.72 -15.99
C ASP A 79 1.28 -9.51 -15.95
N PRO A 80 2.05 -10.31 -15.19
CA PRO A 80 3.51 -10.21 -15.14
C PRO A 80 4.15 -10.30 -16.53
N GLN A 81 3.66 -11.17 -17.41
CA GLN A 81 4.15 -11.30 -18.78
C GLN A 81 4.00 -10.00 -19.61
N LEU A 82 2.93 -9.22 -19.32
CA LEU A 82 2.76 -7.91 -19.93
C LEU A 82 3.89 -6.96 -19.52
N ILE A 83 4.25 -6.96 -18.24
CA ILE A 83 5.33 -6.10 -17.72
C ILE A 83 6.68 -6.49 -18.33
N GLU A 84 7.00 -7.77 -18.41
CA GLU A 84 8.21 -8.27 -19.04
C GLU A 84 8.29 -7.85 -20.52
N ARG A 85 7.20 -8.01 -21.26
CA ARG A 85 7.12 -7.61 -22.67
C ARG A 85 7.26 -6.10 -22.85
N LEU A 86 6.70 -5.30 -21.96
CA LEU A 86 6.89 -3.85 -21.96
C LEU A 86 8.34 -3.49 -21.64
N GLY A 87 8.95 -4.10 -20.63
CA GLY A 87 10.37 -3.93 -20.30
C GLY A 87 11.28 -4.27 -21.48
N ALA A 88 11.04 -5.37 -22.16
CA ALA A 88 11.78 -5.75 -23.38
C ALA A 88 11.60 -4.72 -24.52
N ALA A 89 10.48 -4.04 -24.60
CA ALA A 89 10.17 -3.09 -25.66
C ALA A 89 10.70 -1.67 -25.41
N ILE A 90 10.73 -1.21 -24.14
CA ILE A 90 11.09 0.17 -23.79
C ILE A 90 12.38 0.28 -22.95
N GLY A 91 12.91 -0.82 -22.49
CA GLY A 91 14.08 -0.92 -21.63
C GLY A 91 13.77 -1.44 -20.23
N VAL A 92 14.71 -2.16 -19.67
CA VAL A 92 14.65 -2.62 -18.27
C VAL A 92 14.58 -1.38 -17.35
N ASN A 93 13.83 -1.45 -16.29
CA ASN A 93 13.62 -0.35 -15.32
C ASN A 93 12.94 0.91 -15.91
N LYS A 94 12.26 0.79 -17.06
CA LYS A 94 11.43 1.88 -17.59
C LYS A 94 9.93 1.72 -17.29
N CYS A 95 9.54 0.61 -16.65
CA CYS A 95 8.19 0.39 -16.13
C CYS A 95 8.25 0.31 -14.61
N PHE A 96 7.75 1.31 -13.88
CA PHE A 96 7.77 1.31 -12.43
C PHE A 96 6.40 1.06 -11.80
N ASN A 97 6.40 0.65 -10.52
CA ASN A 97 5.22 0.16 -9.78
C ASN A 97 4.54 -1.02 -10.48
N HIS A 98 5.32 -1.98 -10.99
CA HIS A 98 4.77 -3.12 -11.70
C HIS A 98 4.17 -4.18 -10.78
N ILE A 99 4.53 -4.20 -9.51
CA ILE A 99 3.98 -5.15 -8.55
C ILE A 99 2.54 -4.79 -8.21
N ASN A 100 1.66 -5.78 -8.27
CA ASN A 100 0.25 -5.61 -7.99
C ASN A 100 -0.03 -5.58 -6.50
N GLN A 101 0.46 -6.60 -5.80
CA GLN A 101 0.33 -6.77 -4.36
C GLN A 101 1.61 -7.40 -3.82
N PHE A 102 2.04 -6.93 -2.67
CA PHE A 102 3.12 -7.58 -1.94
C PHE A 102 2.58 -8.81 -1.20
N SER A 103 3.37 -9.87 -1.16
CA SER A 103 3.14 -10.97 -0.21
C SER A 103 3.46 -10.47 1.20
N LYS A 104 2.49 -10.56 2.12
CA LYS A 104 2.70 -10.16 3.52
C LYS A 104 3.80 -10.98 4.19
N GLN A 105 3.90 -12.26 3.85
CA GLN A 105 4.95 -13.13 4.35
C GLN A 105 6.33 -12.70 3.84
N GLU A 106 6.44 -12.40 2.54
CA GLU A 106 7.69 -11.96 1.93
C GLU A 106 8.15 -10.62 2.49
N ILE A 107 7.22 -9.65 2.62
CA ILE A 107 7.50 -8.36 3.24
C ILE A 107 8.01 -8.54 4.66
N TYR A 108 7.34 -9.36 5.47
CA TYR A 108 7.79 -9.64 6.83
C TYR A 108 9.21 -10.24 6.84
N THR A 109 9.48 -11.22 6.00
CA THR A 109 10.79 -11.87 5.89
C THR A 109 11.90 -10.88 5.50
N ASN A 110 11.61 -9.95 4.60
CA ASN A 110 12.59 -8.95 4.16
C ASN A 110 12.83 -7.88 5.24
N LEU A 111 11.76 -7.34 5.81
CA LEU A 111 11.85 -6.27 6.79
C LEU A 111 12.40 -6.75 8.14
N SER A 112 12.08 -7.99 8.58
CA SER A 112 12.48 -8.51 9.89
C SER A 112 13.99 -8.63 10.09
N LYS A 113 14.75 -8.66 9.00
CA LYS A 113 16.23 -8.67 9.06
C LYS A 113 16.81 -7.37 9.65
N TRP A 114 16.10 -6.24 9.52
CA TRP A 114 16.58 -4.91 9.85
C TRP A 114 15.63 -4.08 10.71
N LEU A 115 14.34 -4.44 10.70
CA LEU A 115 13.26 -3.70 11.35
C LEU A 115 12.42 -4.61 12.26
N SER A 116 13.02 -5.68 12.81
CA SER A 116 12.33 -6.63 13.70
C SER A 116 11.57 -5.93 14.83
N ASP A 117 12.18 -4.91 15.43
CA ASP A 117 11.59 -4.16 16.55
C ASP A 117 10.31 -3.40 16.18
N TYR A 118 10.07 -3.19 14.89
CA TYR A 118 8.90 -2.48 14.38
C TYR A 118 7.85 -3.40 13.77
N LEU A 119 8.05 -4.71 13.84
CA LEU A 119 7.16 -5.70 13.26
C LEU A 119 6.51 -6.55 14.35
N PRO A 120 5.17 -6.66 14.37
CA PRO A 120 4.50 -7.62 15.23
C PRO A 120 4.97 -9.04 14.92
N ALA A 121 5.04 -9.92 15.92
CA ALA A 121 5.42 -11.32 15.72
C ALA A 121 4.51 -11.95 14.66
N THR A 122 5.11 -12.49 13.62
CA THR A 122 4.40 -12.97 12.45
C THR A 122 4.99 -14.31 11.99
N ALA A 123 4.11 -15.27 11.67
CA ALA A 123 4.49 -16.59 11.16
C ALA A 123 3.54 -17.01 10.03
N PRO A 124 3.94 -17.92 9.14
CA PRO A 124 3.01 -18.61 8.24
C PRO A 124 1.92 -19.32 9.03
N PHE A 125 0.71 -19.37 8.48
CA PHE A 125 -0.39 -20.05 9.14
C PHE A 125 -0.14 -21.56 9.17
N ASP A 126 -0.20 -22.09 10.36
CA ASP A 126 -0.28 -23.51 10.70
C ASP A 126 -1.26 -23.68 11.87
N LYS A 127 -2.18 -24.63 11.77
CA LYS A 127 -3.28 -24.77 12.75
C LYS A 127 -2.82 -25.16 14.15
N GLU A 128 -1.71 -25.92 14.25
CA GLU A 128 -1.15 -26.35 15.54
C GLU A 128 -0.40 -25.18 16.19
N ASN A 129 0.40 -24.50 15.41
CA ASN A 129 1.12 -23.29 15.84
C ASN A 129 0.17 -22.15 16.17
N ALA A 130 -0.98 -22.03 15.48
CA ALA A 130 -2.00 -21.01 15.78
C ALA A 130 -2.54 -21.14 17.22
N VAL A 131 -2.79 -22.34 17.71
CA VAL A 131 -3.21 -22.57 19.08
C VAL A 131 -2.12 -22.16 20.07
N GLN A 132 -0.86 -22.49 19.77
CA GLN A 132 0.28 -22.12 20.63
C GLN A 132 0.46 -20.60 20.70
N LEU A 133 0.43 -19.92 19.56
CA LEU A 133 0.56 -18.47 19.50
C LEU A 133 -0.64 -17.78 20.18
N LEU A 134 -1.85 -18.33 20.02
CA LEU A 134 -3.05 -17.79 20.67
C LEU A 134 -2.98 -17.92 22.19
N LYS A 135 -2.42 -19.01 22.71
CA LYS A 135 -2.18 -19.17 24.17
C LYS A 135 -1.17 -18.13 24.69
N THR A 136 -0.19 -17.76 23.87
CA THR A 136 0.86 -16.79 24.22
C THR A 136 0.36 -15.37 24.14
N HIS A 137 -0.19 -14.97 22.99
CA HIS A 137 -0.53 -13.57 22.70
C HIS A 137 -1.98 -13.19 23.02
N LYS A 138 -2.89 -14.18 23.21
CA LYS A 138 -4.33 -14.02 23.46
C LYS A 138 -5.13 -13.38 22.30
N ASP A 139 -4.52 -12.61 21.44
CA ASP A 139 -5.10 -11.94 20.26
C ASP A 139 -4.22 -12.15 19.05
N LEU A 140 -4.77 -12.71 17.98
CA LEU A 140 -4.08 -12.94 16.71
C LEU A 140 -4.89 -12.38 15.54
N TYR A 141 -4.19 -11.92 14.53
CA TYR A 141 -4.76 -11.58 13.24
C TYR A 141 -4.30 -12.58 12.17
N LEU A 142 -5.24 -13.33 11.62
CA LEU A 142 -5.00 -14.19 10.46
C LEU A 142 -5.25 -13.36 9.21
N LYS A 143 -4.22 -13.21 8.38
CA LYS A 143 -4.26 -12.35 7.20
C LYS A 143 -3.90 -13.14 5.95
N PRO A 144 -4.69 -13.06 4.84
CA PRO A 144 -4.25 -13.65 3.58
C PRO A 144 -2.89 -13.12 3.17
N CYS A 145 -1.99 -13.99 2.68
CA CYS A 145 -0.67 -13.57 2.20
C CYS A 145 -0.78 -12.49 1.12
N TYR A 146 -1.76 -12.63 0.23
CA TYR A 146 -2.12 -11.64 -0.78
C TYR A 146 -3.53 -11.10 -0.50
N GLY A 147 -3.71 -9.81 -0.57
CA GLY A 147 -5.01 -9.18 -0.32
C GLY A 147 -4.88 -7.70 -0.04
N HIS A 148 -6.00 -7.01 -0.05
CA HIS A 148 -6.09 -5.57 0.18
C HIS A 148 -7.41 -5.22 0.88
N GLN A 149 -7.49 -4.03 1.46
CA GLN A 149 -8.70 -3.49 2.09
C GLN A 149 -9.27 -4.37 3.22
N GLY A 150 -8.42 -5.11 3.94
CA GLY A 150 -8.83 -5.97 5.04
C GLY A 150 -9.68 -7.17 4.66
N LYS A 151 -9.84 -7.47 3.36
CA LYS A 151 -10.60 -8.64 2.90
C LYS A 151 -9.94 -9.92 3.38
N GLY A 152 -10.74 -10.80 3.99
CA GLY A 152 -10.26 -12.09 4.49
C GLY A 152 -9.46 -12.01 5.80
N VAL A 153 -9.26 -10.83 6.38
CA VAL A 153 -8.63 -10.71 7.71
C VAL A 153 -9.60 -11.20 8.77
N VAL A 154 -9.09 -12.08 9.63
CA VAL A 154 -9.82 -12.68 10.74
C VAL A 154 -9.09 -12.36 12.03
N ARG A 155 -9.77 -11.78 12.99
CA ARG A 155 -9.27 -11.61 14.37
C ARG A 155 -9.68 -12.81 15.19
N VAL A 156 -8.74 -13.38 15.93
CA VAL A 156 -8.93 -14.54 16.82
C VAL A 156 -8.54 -14.13 18.23
N GLU A 157 -9.47 -14.15 19.17
CA GLU A 157 -9.23 -13.74 20.55
C GLU A 157 -9.55 -14.87 21.51
N MET A 158 -8.64 -15.17 22.41
CA MET A 158 -8.84 -16.12 23.50
C MET A 158 -9.31 -15.39 24.73
N GLN A 159 -10.51 -15.73 25.18
CA GLN A 159 -11.09 -15.18 26.39
C GLN A 159 -10.50 -15.81 27.67
N ALA A 160 -10.66 -15.13 28.80
CA ALA A 160 -10.25 -15.68 30.10
C ALA A 160 -10.97 -16.99 30.47
N SER A 161 -12.18 -17.21 29.94
CA SER A 161 -12.93 -18.45 30.05
C SER A 161 -12.33 -19.63 29.30
N GLY A 162 -11.44 -19.38 28.35
CA GLY A 162 -10.90 -20.35 27.40
C GLY A 162 -11.64 -20.40 26.07
N GLU A 163 -12.77 -19.70 25.95
CA GLU A 163 -13.49 -19.53 24.70
C GLU A 163 -12.64 -18.79 23.67
N ILE A 164 -12.82 -19.10 22.39
CA ILE A 164 -12.13 -18.44 21.29
C ILE A 164 -13.16 -17.74 20.40
N HIS A 165 -13.02 -16.45 20.31
CA HIS A 165 -13.86 -15.55 19.53
C HIS A 165 -13.23 -15.27 18.16
N ILE A 166 -14.00 -15.46 17.09
CA ILE A 166 -13.63 -15.13 15.72
C ILE A 166 -14.42 -13.92 15.27
N SER A 167 -13.71 -12.89 14.82
CA SER A 167 -14.31 -11.64 14.36
C SER A 167 -13.81 -11.30 12.95
N ARG A 168 -14.68 -10.71 12.11
CA ARG A 168 -14.34 -10.12 10.82
C ARG A 168 -14.80 -8.68 10.78
N HIS A 169 -13.91 -7.75 10.45
CA HIS A 169 -14.15 -6.31 10.38
C HIS A 169 -14.47 -5.62 11.73
N TYR A 170 -15.35 -6.19 12.57
CA TYR A 170 -15.78 -5.61 13.85
C TYR A 170 -15.30 -6.45 15.02
N PHE A 171 -15.16 -5.83 16.20
CA PHE A 171 -14.76 -6.53 17.43
C PHE A 171 -15.79 -7.56 17.89
N SER A 172 -17.07 -7.35 17.55
CA SER A 172 -18.12 -8.30 17.88
C SER A 172 -17.86 -9.65 17.22
N PRO A 173 -17.83 -10.76 17.97
CA PRO A 173 -17.52 -12.07 17.40
C PRO A 173 -18.70 -12.57 16.53
N GLU A 174 -18.33 -13.19 15.40
CA GLU A 174 -19.26 -13.87 14.51
C GLU A 174 -19.35 -15.37 14.82
N ILE A 175 -18.25 -15.95 15.33
CA ILE A 175 -18.16 -17.37 15.71
C ILE A 175 -17.49 -17.46 17.07
N ILE A 176 -18.00 -18.32 17.94
CA ILE A 176 -17.44 -18.61 19.25
C ILE A 176 -17.20 -20.11 19.36
N PHE A 177 -15.96 -20.49 19.65
CA PHE A 177 -15.57 -21.84 19.96
C PHE A 177 -15.42 -21.99 21.48
N GLN A 178 -15.86 -23.10 22.04
CA GLN A 178 -15.81 -23.34 23.48
C GLN A 178 -14.39 -23.61 23.99
N ASP A 179 -13.51 -24.11 23.12
CA ASP A 179 -12.15 -24.45 23.46
C ASP A 179 -11.21 -24.43 22.24
N THR A 180 -9.92 -24.66 22.49
CA THR A 180 -8.88 -24.69 21.48
C THR A 180 -8.99 -25.87 20.52
N GLN A 181 -9.61 -26.98 20.92
CA GLN A 181 -9.76 -28.15 20.06
C GLN A 181 -10.78 -27.87 18.95
N GLN A 182 -11.95 -27.36 19.28
CA GLN A 182 -12.97 -26.96 18.31
C GLN A 182 -12.43 -25.93 17.32
N PHE A 183 -11.69 -24.94 17.84
CA PHE A 183 -11.02 -23.93 16.98
C PHE A 183 -10.05 -24.60 16.00
N GLN A 184 -9.14 -25.46 16.47
CA GLN A 184 -8.12 -26.11 15.65
C GLN A 184 -8.74 -26.98 14.55
N GLU A 185 -9.82 -27.69 14.84
CA GLU A 185 -10.54 -28.54 13.90
C GLU A 185 -11.25 -27.73 12.80
N SER A 186 -11.74 -26.53 13.14
CA SER A 186 -12.61 -25.73 12.26
C SER A 186 -11.91 -24.63 11.50
N ILE A 187 -10.79 -24.08 12.00
CA ILE A 187 -10.20 -22.85 11.47
C ILE A 187 -9.77 -22.96 10.01
N GLN A 188 -9.24 -24.12 9.60
CA GLN A 188 -8.84 -24.36 8.21
C GLN A 188 -10.03 -24.23 7.23
N ALA A 189 -11.22 -24.72 7.64
CA ALA A 189 -12.42 -24.59 6.81
C ALA A 189 -12.90 -23.13 6.67
N ILE A 190 -12.69 -22.33 7.73
CA ILE A 190 -13.01 -20.88 7.73
C ILE A 190 -12.08 -20.10 6.79
N LEU A 191 -10.78 -20.43 6.77
CA LEU A 191 -9.77 -19.76 5.95
C LEU A 191 -9.75 -20.26 4.50
N GLY A 192 -10.22 -21.49 4.25
CA GLY A 192 -10.15 -22.13 2.93
C GLY A 192 -8.73 -22.54 2.53
N SER A 193 -8.45 -22.54 1.24
CA SER A 193 -7.15 -22.97 0.67
C SER A 193 -6.16 -21.83 0.43
N THR A 194 -6.56 -20.59 0.68
CA THR A 194 -5.68 -19.43 0.51
C THR A 194 -4.56 -19.44 1.55
N PRO A 195 -3.30 -19.16 1.18
CA PRO A 195 -2.21 -19.03 2.14
C PRO A 195 -2.44 -17.82 3.07
N TYR A 196 -2.23 -18.03 4.37
CA TYR A 196 -2.37 -17.02 5.41
C TYR A 196 -1.08 -16.85 6.21
N ILE A 197 -0.92 -15.70 6.83
CA ILE A 197 0.00 -15.46 7.95
C ILE A 197 -0.79 -15.29 9.23
N MET A 198 -0.15 -15.60 10.34
CA MET A 198 -0.59 -15.31 11.70
C MET A 198 0.25 -14.14 12.23
N GLN A 199 -0.39 -13.15 12.77
CA GLN A 199 0.29 -11.99 13.35
C GLN A 199 -0.30 -11.73 14.74
N GLU A 200 0.56 -11.45 15.73
CA GLU A 200 0.10 -11.06 17.07
C GLU A 200 -0.75 -9.80 17.06
N GLY A 201 -1.73 -9.75 17.93
CA GLY A 201 -2.52 -8.55 18.19
C GLY A 201 -1.75 -7.57 19.06
N ILE A 202 -1.63 -6.33 18.59
CA ILE A 202 -0.97 -5.25 19.33
C ILE A 202 -2.03 -4.42 20.05
N PRO A 203 -1.87 -4.14 21.35
CA PRO A 203 -2.69 -3.16 22.06
C PRO A 203 -2.44 -1.76 21.50
N ILE A 204 -3.34 -1.27 20.63
CA ILE A 204 -3.15 -0.02 19.90
C ILE A 204 -3.90 1.14 20.52
N GLN A 205 -3.34 2.33 20.37
CA GLN A 205 -3.95 3.59 20.76
C GLN A 205 -5.25 3.86 20.02
N GLN A 206 -6.16 4.52 20.72
CA GLN A 206 -7.46 4.93 20.21
C GLN A 206 -7.65 6.44 20.28
N VAL A 207 -8.49 6.95 19.42
CA VAL A 207 -8.99 8.33 19.45
C VAL A 207 -10.52 8.29 19.42
N ASP A 208 -11.18 8.93 20.39
CA ASP A 208 -12.64 8.90 20.54
C ASP A 208 -13.19 7.45 20.55
N ASP A 209 -12.57 6.55 21.33
CA ASP A 209 -12.88 5.11 21.44
C ASP A 209 -12.88 4.36 20.09
N ARG A 210 -12.10 4.81 19.15
CA ARG A 210 -11.92 4.20 17.82
C ARG A 210 -10.46 4.01 17.50
N ILE A 211 -10.15 2.89 16.91
CA ILE A 211 -8.81 2.66 16.40
C ILE A 211 -8.49 3.60 15.24
N PHE A 212 -7.24 3.90 15.08
CA PHE A 212 -6.73 4.60 13.91
C PHE A 212 -5.41 3.99 13.46
N ASP A 213 -5.07 4.21 12.21
CA ASP A 213 -3.75 3.95 11.68
C ASP A 213 -3.08 5.21 11.15
N ILE A 214 -1.81 5.10 10.87
CA ILE A 214 -1.04 6.15 10.20
C ILE A 214 -0.49 5.57 8.90
N ARG A 215 -0.93 6.12 7.77
CA ARG A 215 -0.41 5.77 6.45
C ARG A 215 0.64 6.75 5.99
N ALA A 216 1.87 6.29 5.87
CA ALA A 216 2.96 7.03 5.26
C ALA A 216 2.99 6.78 3.76
N LEU A 217 2.89 7.83 2.95
CA LEU A 217 3.12 7.75 1.51
C LEU A 217 4.59 8.01 1.21
N VAL A 218 5.28 7.02 0.67
CA VAL A 218 6.70 7.07 0.34
C VAL A 218 6.86 7.08 -1.19
N GLN A 219 7.56 8.08 -1.71
CA GLN A 219 7.68 8.30 -3.15
C GLN A 219 9.10 8.73 -3.53
N LYS A 220 9.57 8.28 -4.69
CA LYS A 220 10.82 8.76 -5.27
C LYS A 220 10.67 10.17 -5.84
N SER A 221 11.72 10.96 -5.66
CA SER A 221 11.81 12.35 -6.13
C SER A 221 12.35 12.42 -7.58
N GLU A 222 12.53 13.65 -8.06
CA GLU A 222 13.20 13.97 -9.32
C GLU A 222 14.66 13.50 -9.42
N ASN A 223 15.27 13.14 -8.30
CA ASN A 223 16.63 12.61 -8.23
C ASN A 223 16.65 11.09 -8.01
N GLY A 224 15.50 10.42 -8.07
CA GLY A 224 15.38 8.98 -7.79
C GLY A 224 15.48 8.60 -6.31
N LEU A 225 15.55 9.58 -5.40
CA LEU A 225 15.69 9.37 -3.97
C LEU A 225 14.33 9.27 -3.26
N TRP A 226 14.22 8.36 -2.31
CA TRP A 226 13.02 8.18 -1.50
C TRP A 226 12.75 9.34 -0.55
N SER A 227 11.49 9.66 -0.37
CA SER A 227 11.02 10.65 0.60
C SER A 227 9.61 10.31 1.08
N VAL A 228 9.30 10.61 2.33
CA VAL A 228 7.93 10.55 2.85
C VAL A 228 7.19 11.81 2.41
N THR A 229 6.21 11.64 1.53
CA THR A 229 5.47 12.77 0.95
C THR A 229 4.38 13.28 1.86
N ASN A 230 3.65 12.35 2.51
CA ASN A 230 2.51 12.69 3.36
C ASN A 230 2.26 11.61 4.42
N LEU A 231 1.71 12.02 5.58
CA LEU A 231 1.21 11.15 6.64
C LEU A 231 -0.27 11.43 6.86
N VAL A 232 -1.10 10.42 6.67
CA VAL A 232 -2.55 10.49 6.84
C VAL A 232 -3.00 9.42 7.81
N SER A 233 -3.85 9.78 8.76
CA SER A 233 -4.52 8.83 9.64
C SER A 233 -5.93 8.56 9.17
N ARG A 234 -6.31 7.28 9.22
CA ARG A 234 -7.69 6.83 9.03
C ARG A 234 -8.25 6.46 10.40
N ILE A 235 -9.39 7.03 10.76
CA ILE A 235 -10.11 6.70 12.00
C ILE A 235 -11.19 5.70 11.62
N ALA A 236 -11.07 4.49 12.15
CA ALA A 236 -12.01 3.40 11.87
C ALA A 236 -13.44 3.75 12.24
N SER A 237 -14.40 3.14 11.58
CA SER A 237 -15.81 3.20 12.00
C SER A 237 -15.97 2.55 13.36
N LYS A 238 -16.96 3.02 14.13
CA LYS A 238 -17.17 2.57 15.50
C LYS A 238 -17.32 1.05 15.57
N GLY A 239 -16.58 0.44 16.50
CA GLY A 239 -16.57 -1.01 16.71
C GLY A 239 -15.75 -1.82 15.69
N SER A 240 -15.19 -1.19 14.65
CA SER A 240 -14.31 -1.87 13.70
C SER A 240 -12.89 -1.99 14.26
N PHE A 241 -12.28 -3.15 14.09
CA PHE A 241 -10.84 -3.34 14.33
C PHE A 241 -10.00 -3.10 13.08
N ASN A 242 -10.63 -2.73 11.97
CA ASN A 242 -9.99 -2.63 10.67
C ASN A 242 -10.18 -1.23 10.08
N THR A 243 -9.10 -0.50 9.91
CA THR A 243 -9.07 0.86 9.33
C THR A 243 -9.32 0.90 7.82
N SER A 244 -9.54 -0.24 7.16
CA SER A 244 -10.07 -0.24 5.79
C SER A 244 -11.53 0.24 5.71
N ILE A 245 -12.24 0.15 6.84
CA ILE A 245 -13.58 0.72 7.07
C ILE A 245 -13.39 1.92 8.00
N TYR A 246 -13.37 3.11 7.44
CA TYR A 246 -13.10 4.34 8.18
C TYR A 246 -14.13 5.42 7.89
N ASP A 247 -14.44 6.23 8.91
CA ASP A 247 -15.36 7.36 8.79
C ASP A 247 -14.64 8.65 8.42
N LYS A 248 -13.37 8.78 8.81
CA LYS A 248 -12.60 10.01 8.61
C LYS A 248 -11.15 9.71 8.25
N ALA A 249 -10.60 10.51 7.33
CA ALA A 249 -9.17 10.62 7.10
C ALA A 249 -8.73 12.08 7.32
N CYS A 250 -7.56 12.27 7.98
CA CYS A 250 -7.00 13.58 8.26
C CYS A 250 -5.47 13.50 8.34
N LEU A 251 -4.79 14.64 8.49
CA LEU A 251 -3.35 14.63 8.73
C LEU A 251 -3.03 13.93 10.05
N SER A 252 -2.05 13.03 10.04
CA SER A 252 -1.65 12.30 11.26
C SER A 252 -1.18 13.23 12.37
N GLN A 253 -0.60 14.38 12.03
CA GLN A 253 -0.24 15.41 13.01
C GLN A 253 -1.44 15.89 13.83
N GLU A 254 -2.64 15.97 13.23
CA GLU A 254 -3.85 16.39 13.94
C GLU A 254 -4.23 15.39 15.02
N ILE A 255 -4.17 14.09 14.72
CA ILE A 255 -4.47 13.03 15.68
C ILE A 255 -3.41 12.98 16.78
N LEU A 256 -2.14 13.00 16.38
CA LEU A 256 -1.05 12.93 17.35
C LEU A 256 -1.02 14.14 18.31
N ASN A 257 -1.35 15.34 17.83
CA ASN A 257 -1.45 16.53 18.67
C ASN A 257 -2.65 16.52 19.63
N ARG A 258 -3.70 15.72 19.34
CA ARG A 258 -4.81 15.48 20.28
C ARG A 258 -4.45 14.51 21.39
N LEU A 259 -3.59 13.53 21.08
CA LEU A 259 -3.22 12.46 22.00
C LEU A 259 -2.00 12.81 22.85
N TYR A 260 -1.09 13.62 22.31
CA TYR A 260 0.23 13.87 22.90
C TYR A 260 0.65 15.33 22.85
N PRO A 261 1.50 15.76 23.80
CA PRO A 261 2.15 17.07 23.70
C PRO A 261 3.08 17.12 22.46
N PRO A 262 3.35 18.34 21.93
CA PRO A 262 4.02 18.52 20.64
C PRO A 262 5.36 17.78 20.50
N TYR A 263 6.16 17.72 21.57
CA TYR A 263 7.47 17.04 21.53
C TYR A 263 7.32 15.51 21.31
N LYS A 264 6.32 14.89 21.94
CA LYS A 264 6.04 13.46 21.76
C LYS A 264 5.46 13.19 20.38
N ALA A 265 4.47 13.97 19.94
CA ALA A 265 3.91 13.86 18.59
C ALA A 265 5.00 13.95 17.51
N ASN A 266 5.93 14.90 17.64
CA ASN A 266 7.05 15.06 16.72
C ASN A 266 8.04 13.88 16.79
N ARG A 267 8.28 13.29 17.96
CA ARG A 267 9.12 12.08 18.10
C ARG A 267 8.52 10.90 17.36
N ILE A 268 7.21 10.65 17.52
CA ILE A 268 6.48 9.59 16.83
C ILE A 268 6.56 9.80 15.31
N ILE A 269 6.31 11.02 14.84
CA ILE A 269 6.40 11.36 13.42
C ILE A 269 7.80 11.09 12.86
N ARG A 270 8.86 11.47 13.58
CA ARG A 270 10.24 11.19 13.16
C ARG A 270 10.50 9.69 13.04
N SER A 271 10.08 8.91 14.05
CA SER A 271 10.19 7.45 14.00
C SER A 271 9.51 6.87 12.76
N ILE A 272 8.28 7.32 12.45
CA ILE A 272 7.54 6.89 11.25
C ILE A 272 8.29 7.26 9.98
N TYR A 273 8.87 8.47 9.89
CA TYR A 273 9.69 8.88 8.75
C TYR A 273 10.91 7.97 8.57
N ASP A 274 11.66 7.76 9.64
CA ASP A 274 12.89 6.95 9.62
C ASP A 274 12.59 5.49 9.23
N VAL A 275 11.57 4.89 9.85
CA VAL A 275 11.16 3.51 9.55
C VAL A 275 10.62 3.38 8.13
N SER A 276 9.86 4.38 7.65
CA SER A 276 9.34 4.39 6.27
C SER A 276 10.47 4.46 5.23
N LEU A 277 11.51 5.26 5.47
CA LEU A 277 12.64 5.38 4.55
C LEU A 277 13.51 4.13 4.57
N ARG A 278 13.77 3.54 5.75
CA ARG A 278 14.46 2.25 5.85
C ARG A 278 13.70 1.13 5.15
N SER A 279 12.36 1.10 5.31
CA SER A 279 11.53 0.15 4.56
C SER A 279 11.68 0.33 3.05
N ALA A 280 11.80 1.59 2.58
CA ALA A 280 11.98 1.87 1.17
C ALA A 280 13.34 1.40 0.64
N GLU A 281 14.40 1.59 1.40
CA GLU A 281 15.75 1.11 1.09
C GLU A 281 15.77 -0.42 0.98
N ILE A 282 15.21 -1.12 1.97
CA ILE A 282 15.11 -2.59 1.98
C ILE A 282 14.30 -3.10 0.76
N MET A 283 13.21 -2.43 0.43
CA MET A 283 12.38 -2.83 -0.71
C MET A 283 13.07 -2.56 -2.06
N ASP A 284 13.92 -1.55 -2.13
CA ASP A 284 14.70 -1.23 -3.35
C ASP A 284 15.85 -2.20 -3.62
N GLU A 285 16.33 -2.92 -2.57
CA GLU A 285 17.35 -3.98 -2.72
C GLU A 285 16.82 -5.22 -3.45
N ASN A 286 15.49 -5.41 -3.49
CA ASN A 286 14.91 -6.54 -4.20
C ASN A 286 14.90 -6.26 -5.72
N PRO A 287 15.65 -7.03 -6.54
CA PRO A 287 15.77 -6.80 -7.98
C PRO A 287 14.43 -6.98 -8.73
N ASP A 288 13.49 -7.73 -8.14
CA ASP A 288 12.17 -7.95 -8.73
C ASP A 288 11.22 -6.77 -8.48
N TYR A 289 11.65 -5.77 -7.71
CA TYR A 289 10.84 -4.61 -7.38
C TYR A 289 11.39 -3.35 -8.05
N HIS A 290 10.62 -2.78 -8.96
CA HIS A 290 10.91 -1.43 -9.46
C HIS A 290 9.81 -0.49 -9.00
N LEU A 291 10.02 0.11 -7.83
CA LEU A 291 9.07 0.98 -7.16
C LEU A 291 9.44 2.45 -7.36
N GLY A 292 8.46 3.27 -7.67
CA GLY A 292 8.55 4.74 -7.61
C GLY A 292 7.72 5.30 -6.44
N GLU A 293 6.82 4.47 -5.89
CA GLU A 293 6.01 4.80 -4.72
C GLU A 293 5.43 3.56 -4.06
N PHE A 294 5.17 3.63 -2.78
CA PHE A 294 4.36 2.70 -2.00
C PHE A 294 3.85 3.38 -0.73
N SER A 295 3.01 2.73 0.05
CA SER A 295 2.65 3.22 1.38
C SER A 295 2.94 2.20 2.45
N VAL A 296 3.29 2.70 3.65
CA VAL A 296 3.46 1.93 4.87
C VAL A 296 2.34 2.29 5.83
N ASP A 297 1.62 1.29 6.31
CA ASP A 297 0.58 1.45 7.32
C ASP A 297 1.15 1.13 8.68
N PHE A 298 1.04 2.06 9.61
CA PHE A 298 1.50 1.93 10.99
C PHE A 298 0.33 1.88 11.96
N ALA A 299 0.44 1.03 12.98
CA ALA A 299 -0.30 1.17 14.21
C ALA A 299 0.58 1.85 15.27
N LEU A 300 -0.05 2.58 16.19
CA LEU A 300 0.60 3.15 17.36
C LEU A 300 0.20 2.34 18.59
N GLY A 301 1.17 1.73 19.26
CA GLY A 301 0.95 0.98 20.50
C GLY A 301 0.57 1.90 21.66
N ASN A 302 -0.04 1.33 22.70
CA ASN A 302 -0.35 2.06 23.94
C ASN A 302 0.91 2.57 24.66
N ASP A 303 2.04 1.96 24.38
CA ASP A 303 3.41 2.35 24.82
C ASP A 303 4.07 3.41 23.93
N GLU A 304 3.34 3.99 22.98
CA GLU A 304 3.82 4.94 21.97
C GLU A 304 4.77 4.34 20.92
N HIS A 305 4.94 3.01 20.92
CA HIS A 305 5.73 2.33 19.90
C HIS A 305 5.01 2.29 18.56
N THR A 306 5.76 2.45 17.47
CA THR A 306 5.20 2.43 16.09
C THR A 306 5.41 1.05 15.47
N TRP A 307 4.32 0.41 15.04
CA TRP A 307 4.32 -0.92 14.45
C TRP A 307 3.98 -0.87 12.97
N ILE A 308 4.79 -1.47 12.12
CA ILE A 308 4.46 -1.68 10.70
C ILE A 308 3.40 -2.77 10.61
N ILE A 309 2.25 -2.43 10.04
CA ILE A 309 1.13 -3.37 9.86
C ILE A 309 1.06 -3.93 8.44
N GLU A 310 1.35 -3.09 7.44
CA GLU A 310 1.27 -3.48 6.03
C GLU A 310 2.05 -2.50 5.12
N LEU A 311 2.60 -3.04 4.02
CA LEU A 311 3.08 -2.25 2.89
C LEU A 311 2.14 -2.42 1.69
N ASN A 312 1.86 -1.32 0.99
CA ASN A 312 0.99 -1.32 -0.18
C ASN A 312 1.71 -0.74 -1.40
N GLY A 313 1.97 -1.59 -2.40
CA GLY A 313 2.72 -1.22 -3.62
C GLY A 313 1.98 -0.27 -4.56
N LYS A 314 0.65 -0.12 -4.42
CA LYS A 314 -0.17 0.82 -5.20
C LYS A 314 -1.05 1.67 -4.30
N PRO A 315 -0.50 2.75 -3.71
CA PRO A 315 -1.23 3.59 -2.76
C PRO A 315 -2.52 4.17 -3.34
N GLN A 316 -3.59 4.15 -2.53
CA GLN A 316 -4.85 4.82 -2.85
C GLN A 316 -4.67 6.33 -2.69
N LYS A 317 -4.49 7.04 -3.79
CA LYS A 317 -4.17 8.48 -3.75
C LYS A 317 -5.36 9.37 -3.42
N THR A 318 -6.58 8.92 -3.67
CA THR A 318 -7.79 9.68 -3.29
C THR A 318 -7.91 9.91 -1.78
N LEU A 319 -7.19 9.12 -0.96
CA LEU A 319 -7.08 9.34 0.48
C LEU A 319 -6.47 10.71 0.83
N TYR A 320 -5.67 11.28 -0.08
CA TYR A 320 -4.97 12.56 0.14
C TYR A 320 -5.72 13.75 -0.48
N ASP A 321 -6.89 13.52 -1.10
CA ASP A 321 -7.68 14.59 -1.72
C ASP A 321 -8.22 15.55 -0.64
N GLY A 322 -8.04 16.85 -0.86
CA GLY A 322 -8.39 17.90 0.11
C GLY A 322 -7.40 18.04 1.28
N ILE A 323 -6.36 17.22 1.37
CA ILE A 323 -5.35 17.27 2.43
C ILE A 323 -4.16 18.14 1.98
N ARG A 324 -3.51 18.78 2.96
CA ARG A 324 -2.30 19.59 2.72
C ARG A 324 -1.25 18.79 1.93
N LYS A 325 -0.61 19.41 0.95
CA LYS A 325 0.35 18.81 0.02
C LYS A 325 -0.25 17.79 -0.97
N GLN A 326 -1.54 17.77 -1.20
CA GLN A 326 -2.18 16.92 -2.21
C GLN A 326 -1.49 16.97 -3.57
N SER A 327 -1.14 18.18 -4.05
CA SER A 327 -0.47 18.34 -5.35
C SER A 327 0.85 17.59 -5.45
N VAL A 328 1.61 17.48 -4.35
CA VAL A 328 2.90 16.78 -4.30
C VAL A 328 2.70 15.27 -4.48
N VAL A 329 1.62 14.70 -3.94
CA VAL A 329 1.26 13.28 -4.06
C VAL A 329 1.16 12.84 -5.53
N TYR A 330 0.63 13.71 -6.39
CA TYR A 330 0.49 13.45 -7.83
C TYR A 330 1.71 13.91 -8.66
N MET A 331 2.45 14.87 -8.15
CA MET A 331 3.65 15.39 -8.81
C MET A 331 4.82 14.42 -8.74
N ARG A 332 5.09 13.82 -7.58
CA ARG A 332 6.25 12.96 -7.34
C ARG A 332 6.43 11.80 -8.35
N PRO A 333 5.41 11.00 -8.69
CA PRO A 333 5.57 9.94 -9.68
C PRO A 333 5.91 10.47 -11.07
N MET A 334 5.48 11.68 -11.41
CA MET A 334 5.83 12.31 -12.68
C MET A 334 7.26 12.86 -12.67
N GLN A 335 7.72 13.39 -11.54
CA GLN A 335 9.13 13.76 -11.34
C GLN A 335 10.04 12.54 -11.47
N TYR A 336 9.69 11.42 -10.83
CA TYR A 336 10.43 10.17 -10.98
C TYR A 336 10.37 9.63 -12.42
N ALA A 337 9.22 9.70 -13.08
CA ALA A 337 9.12 9.34 -14.49
C ALA A 337 10.01 10.21 -15.38
N GLN A 338 10.13 11.49 -15.09
CA GLN A 338 11.06 12.38 -15.81
C GLN A 338 12.53 12.00 -15.57
N TYR A 339 12.89 11.69 -14.33
CA TYR A 339 14.21 11.14 -13.98
C TYR A 339 14.52 9.89 -14.83
N LEU A 340 13.59 8.94 -14.90
CA LEU A 340 13.75 7.73 -15.70
C LEU A 340 13.82 7.98 -17.22
N CYS A 341 13.27 9.08 -17.73
CA CYS A 341 13.41 9.45 -19.15
C CYS A 341 14.84 9.89 -19.52
N THR A 342 15.62 10.34 -18.54
CA THR A 342 16.96 10.93 -18.74
C THR A 342 18.09 10.00 -18.32
N HIS A 343 17.82 9.02 -17.51
CA HIS A 343 18.75 7.98 -17.02
C HIS A 343 18.33 6.60 -17.53
#